data_29dce147ab6944c5bf8bea16119dda6b
#
_entry.id   29dce147ab6944c5bf8bea16119dda6b
#
_cell.length_a   1.000
_cell.length_b   1.000
_cell.length_c   1.000
_cell.angle_alpha   90.00
_cell.angle_beta   90.00
_cell.angle_gamma   90.00
#
_symmetry.space_group_name_H-M   'P 1'
#
loop_
_entity.id
_entity.type
_entity.pdbx_description
1 polymer ?
#
loop_
_entity_poly.entity_id
_entity_poly.type
_entity_poly.pdbx_seq_one_letter_code
_entity_poly.pdbx_strand_id
1 'polypeptide(L)'
;MNFPNGVGLAAGFDKDARWVDQLALLGFGHIEVGTLTPKAQPGNEKPRLFRLKKDEALINRMGFNNGGVDAAAERLRKRKSKITVGVS
;
A
#
# COMPACT_ATOMS: atom_id res chain seq x y z
N MET A 1 -17.07 3.23 -13.25
CA MET A 1 -15.66 3.62 -12.97
C MET A 1 -14.77 3.03 -14.04
N ASN A 2 -13.96 3.85 -14.66
CA ASN A 2 -13.06 3.43 -15.74
C ASN A 2 -11.61 3.35 -15.24
N PHE A 3 -10.96 2.22 -15.54
CA PHE A 3 -9.54 2.06 -15.29
C PHE A 3 -8.77 2.16 -16.60
N PRO A 4 -7.64 2.91 -16.66
CA PRO A 4 -6.84 3.03 -17.87
C PRO A 4 -6.30 1.69 -18.37
N ASN A 5 -6.10 0.72 -17.47
CA ASN A 5 -5.68 -0.65 -17.81
C ASN A 5 -6.06 -1.59 -16.67
N GLY A 6 -5.88 -2.88 -16.88
CA GLY A 6 -6.25 -3.94 -15.95
C GLY A 6 -5.18 -4.28 -14.90
N VAL A 7 -4.07 -3.54 -14.85
CA VAL A 7 -2.98 -3.84 -13.91
C VAL A 7 -3.03 -2.86 -12.75
N GLY A 8 -3.26 -3.38 -11.56
CA GLY A 8 -3.28 -2.58 -10.32
C GLY A 8 -2.20 -3.00 -9.34
N LEU A 9 -1.82 -2.09 -8.47
CA LEU A 9 -0.93 -2.39 -7.35
C LEU A 9 -1.75 -2.74 -6.13
N ALA A 10 -1.53 -3.93 -5.59
CA ALA A 10 -2.26 -4.42 -4.41
C ALA A 10 -1.78 -3.74 -3.12
N ALA A 11 -2.64 -3.75 -2.12
CA ALA A 11 -2.29 -3.30 -0.77
C ALA A 11 -1.09 -4.07 -0.22
N GLY A 12 -0.34 -3.43 0.65
CA GLY A 12 0.86 -3.97 1.28
C GLY A 12 2.16 -3.37 0.77
N PHE A 13 2.16 -2.79 -0.43
CA PHE A 13 3.34 -2.12 -0.98
C PHE A 13 3.43 -0.67 -0.48
N ASP A 14 2.37 0.11 -0.66
CA ASP A 14 2.29 1.49 -0.13
C ASP A 14 1.27 1.55 1.01
N LYS A 15 1.67 1.06 2.17
CA LYS A 15 0.77 0.89 3.32
C LYS A 15 0.17 2.19 3.82
N ASP A 16 0.91 3.29 3.72
CA ASP A 16 0.55 4.59 4.31
C ASP A 16 0.21 5.66 3.27
N ALA A 17 0.02 5.26 2.02
CA ALA A 17 -0.28 6.19 0.91
C ALA A 17 0.80 7.27 0.72
N ARG A 18 2.07 6.90 0.87
CA ARG A 18 3.20 7.85 0.75
C ARG A 18 3.64 8.10 -0.68
N TRP A 19 3.39 7.15 -1.57
CA TRP A 19 4.03 7.08 -2.89
C TRP A 19 3.04 7.03 -4.04
N VAL A 20 1.77 7.42 -3.81
CA VAL A 20 0.71 7.29 -4.81
C VAL A 20 1.05 8.02 -6.11
N ASP A 21 1.53 9.25 -6.04
CA ASP A 21 1.88 10.02 -7.23
C ASP A 21 3.02 9.37 -8.02
N GLN A 22 4.06 8.93 -7.33
CA GLN A 22 5.20 8.27 -7.95
C GLN A 22 4.82 6.92 -8.56
N LEU A 23 4.01 6.14 -7.86
CA LEU A 23 3.54 4.85 -8.35
C LEU A 23 2.61 5.01 -9.56
N ALA A 24 1.80 6.06 -9.58
CA ALA A 24 0.94 6.37 -10.74
C ALA A 24 1.76 6.57 -12.01
N LEU A 25 2.96 7.14 -11.91
CA LEU A 25 3.86 7.33 -13.05
C LEU A 25 4.39 6.02 -13.64
N LEU A 26 4.32 4.92 -12.91
CA LEU A 26 4.72 3.60 -13.40
C LEU A 26 3.69 2.95 -14.32
N GLY A 27 2.51 3.54 -14.44
CA GLY A 27 1.51 3.10 -15.39
C GLY A 27 0.41 2.18 -14.84
N PHE A 28 0.28 2.04 -13.51
CA PHE A 28 -0.83 1.26 -12.93
C PHE A 28 -2.18 1.89 -13.28
N GLY A 29 -3.18 1.05 -13.54
CA GLY A 29 -4.55 1.50 -13.77
C GLY A 29 -5.26 1.91 -12.48
N HIS A 30 -4.84 1.37 -11.36
CA HIS A 30 -5.34 1.70 -10.02
C HIS A 30 -4.29 1.28 -8.98
N ILE A 31 -4.43 1.82 -7.78
CA ILE A 31 -3.53 1.52 -6.65
C ILE A 31 -4.41 1.24 -5.42
N GLU A 32 -4.07 0.21 -4.68
CA GLU A 32 -4.67 -0.05 -3.38
C GLU A 32 -3.63 0.21 -2.28
N VAL A 33 -3.95 1.12 -1.37
CA VAL A 33 -3.09 1.43 -0.23
C VAL A 33 -3.56 0.70 1.02
N GLY A 34 -2.72 0.59 2.01
CA GLY A 34 -3.07 -0.05 3.28
C GLY A 34 -2.32 -1.37 3.49
N THR A 35 -2.76 -2.16 4.43
CA THR A 35 -3.98 -2.00 5.24
C THR A 35 -3.77 -0.90 6.26
N LEU A 36 -4.79 -0.07 6.43
CA LEU A 36 -4.81 1.01 7.42
C LEU A 36 -5.67 0.63 8.61
N THR A 37 -5.27 1.08 9.76
CA THR A 37 -6.04 0.94 11.00
C THR A 37 -6.44 2.32 11.53
N PRO A 38 -7.49 2.45 12.35
CA PRO A 38 -7.90 3.75 12.87
C PRO A 38 -6.76 4.50 13.57
N LYS A 39 -5.97 3.79 14.35
CA LYS A 39 -4.77 4.32 15.00
C LYS A 39 -3.53 3.69 14.40
N ALA A 40 -2.41 4.41 14.42
CA ALA A 40 -1.11 3.86 14.03
C ALA A 40 -0.75 2.65 14.89
N GLN A 41 -0.11 1.65 14.27
CA GLN A 41 0.40 0.50 15.01
C GLN A 41 1.71 0.00 14.40
N PRO A 42 2.63 -0.51 15.23
CA PRO A 42 3.96 -0.93 14.76
C PRO A 42 3.95 -2.29 14.04
N GLY A 43 2.89 -3.06 14.19
CA GLY A 43 2.85 -4.43 13.70
C GLY A 43 3.62 -5.39 14.60
N ASN A 44 3.90 -6.58 14.08
CA ASN A 44 4.62 -7.61 14.82
C ASN A 44 6.11 -7.29 14.96
N GLU A 45 6.75 -7.91 15.95
CA GLU A 45 8.20 -7.81 16.13
C GLU A 45 8.95 -8.39 14.93
N LYS A 46 10.09 -7.82 14.63
CA LYS A 46 11.01 -8.34 13.61
C LYS A 46 11.85 -9.50 14.17
N PRO A 47 12.25 -10.48 13.37
CA PRO A 47 12.01 -10.61 11.93
C PRO A 47 10.57 -10.98 11.61
N ARG A 48 10.02 -10.38 10.56
CA ARG A 48 8.61 -10.56 10.17
C ARG A 48 8.39 -10.71 8.66
N LEU A 49 9.48 -10.74 7.90
CA LEU A 49 9.48 -10.95 6.46
C LEU A 49 10.61 -11.94 6.15
N PHE A 50 10.29 -13.04 5.48
CA PHE A 50 11.23 -14.10 5.17
C PHE A 50 11.24 -14.41 3.69
N ARG A 51 12.41 -14.40 3.09
CA ARG A 51 12.60 -14.69 1.67
C ARG A 51 12.98 -16.16 1.48
N LEU A 52 12.17 -16.89 0.75
CA LEU A 52 12.40 -18.29 0.40
C LEU A 52 12.94 -18.39 -1.01
N LYS A 53 14.25 -18.25 -1.18
CA LYS A 53 14.89 -18.16 -2.50
C LYS A 53 14.66 -19.38 -3.38
N LYS A 54 14.72 -20.58 -2.81
CA LYS A 54 14.53 -21.83 -3.55
C LYS A 54 13.12 -21.96 -4.13
N ASP A 55 12.12 -21.45 -3.43
CA ASP A 55 10.72 -21.55 -3.82
C ASP A 55 10.24 -20.27 -4.53
N GLU A 56 11.12 -19.30 -4.73
CA GLU A 56 10.77 -17.97 -5.28
C GLU A 56 9.57 -17.36 -4.55
N ALA A 57 9.56 -17.44 -3.23
CA ALA A 57 8.43 -17.07 -2.39
C ALA A 57 8.84 -16.18 -1.22
N LEU A 58 7.85 -15.53 -0.62
CA LEU A 58 7.99 -14.73 0.59
C LEU A 58 6.99 -15.21 1.63
N ILE A 59 7.43 -15.28 2.88
CA ILE A 59 6.56 -15.45 4.04
C ILE A 59 6.62 -14.17 4.84
N ASN A 60 5.47 -13.67 5.27
CA ASN A 60 5.42 -12.51 6.13
C ASN A 60 4.43 -12.71 7.29
N ARG A 61 4.70 -12.00 8.37
CA ARG A 61 3.81 -11.84 9.52
C ARG A 61 3.89 -10.39 10.00
N MET A 62 3.58 -9.45 9.10
CA MET A 62 3.78 -8.01 9.33
C MET A 62 2.93 -7.47 10.49
N GLY A 63 1.70 -7.95 10.64
CA GLY A 63 0.81 -7.51 11.71
C GLY A 63 0.18 -6.15 11.45
N PHE A 64 -0.04 -5.80 10.19
CA PHE A 64 -0.68 -4.56 9.75
C PHE A 64 -0.02 -3.28 10.30
N ASN A 65 1.31 -3.24 10.23
CA ASN A 65 2.04 -2.03 10.58
C ASN A 65 1.65 -0.88 9.67
N ASN A 66 1.28 0.26 10.24
CA ASN A 66 0.90 1.45 9.49
C ASN A 66 0.86 2.68 10.40
N GLY A 67 0.80 3.87 9.78
CA GLY A 67 0.79 5.15 10.48
C GLY A 67 -0.59 5.67 10.87
N GLY A 68 -1.64 4.89 10.62
CA GLY A 68 -3.01 5.28 10.94
C GLY A 68 -3.75 5.93 9.77
N VAL A 69 -5.08 5.84 9.80
CA VAL A 69 -5.94 6.31 8.70
C VAL A 69 -5.91 7.82 8.53
N ASP A 70 -5.79 8.59 9.60
CA ASP A 70 -5.81 10.06 9.51
C ASP A 70 -4.62 10.60 8.71
N ALA A 71 -3.43 10.11 8.98
CA ALA A 71 -2.23 10.50 8.25
C ALA A 71 -2.30 10.10 6.77
N ALA A 72 -2.80 8.90 6.48
CA ALA A 72 -2.97 8.43 5.12
C ALA A 72 -4.03 9.26 4.36
N ALA A 73 -5.14 9.58 5.01
CA ALA A 73 -6.19 10.42 4.42
C ALA A 73 -5.66 11.80 4.04
N GLU A 74 -4.83 12.39 4.88
CA GLU A 74 -4.20 13.69 4.61
C GLU A 74 -3.28 13.62 3.39
N ARG A 75 -2.48 12.56 3.27
CA ARG A 75 -1.62 12.34 2.08
C ARG A 75 -2.44 12.16 0.82
N LEU A 76 -3.52 11.38 0.89
CA LEU A 76 -4.42 11.18 -0.26
C LEU A 76 -5.10 12.48 -0.68
N ARG A 77 -5.47 13.33 0.26
CA ARG A 77 -6.06 14.63 -0.03
C ARG A 77 -5.10 15.53 -0.79
N LYS A 78 -3.81 15.46 -0.49
CA LYS A 78 -2.77 16.29 -1.09
C LYS A 78 -2.19 15.71 -2.39
N ARG A 79 -2.59 14.50 -2.78
CA ARG A 79 -2.04 13.88 -3.99
C ARG A 79 -2.39 14.69 -5.24
N LYS A 80 -1.50 14.65 -6.23
CA LYS A 80 -1.69 15.33 -7.53
C LYS A 80 -2.30 14.42 -8.57
N SER A 81 -1.97 13.13 -8.54
CA SER A 81 -2.52 12.14 -9.46
C SER A 81 -4.02 11.93 -9.23
N LYS A 82 -4.74 11.75 -10.33
CA LYS A 82 -6.18 11.40 -10.31
C LYS A 82 -6.41 9.89 -10.43
N ILE A 83 -5.35 9.09 -10.30
CA ILE A 83 -5.47 7.64 -10.35
C ILE A 83 -6.49 7.15 -9.31
N THR A 84 -7.24 6.13 -9.65
CA THR A 84 -8.17 5.50 -8.71
C THR A 84 -7.39 4.84 -7.59
N VAL A 85 -7.73 5.18 -6.36
CA VAL A 85 -7.10 4.62 -5.16
C VAL A 85 -8.13 3.91 -4.32
N GLY A 86 -7.88 2.63 -4.06
CA GLY A 86 -8.62 1.85 -3.08
C GLY A 86 -7.89 1.87 -1.74
N VAL A 87 -8.62 1.64 -0.67
CA VAL A 87 -8.07 1.59 0.69
C VAL A 87 -8.49 0.28 1.34
N SER A 88 -7.51 -0.45 1.84
CA SER A 88 -7.72 -1.68 2.60
C SER A 88 -7.65 -1.42 4.09
#